data_126ab72577adf8484699c0961e8d5175
#
_entry.id   126ab72577adf8484699c0961e8d5175
#
_cell.length_a   1.000
_cell.length_b   1.000
_cell.length_c   1.000
_cell.angle_alpha   90.00
_cell.angle_beta   90.00
_cell.angle_gamma   90.00
#
_symmetry.space_group_name_H-M   'P 1'
#
loop_
_entity.id
_entity.type
_entity.pdbx_description
1 polymer ?
#
loop_
_entity_poly.entity_id
_entity_poly.type
_entity_poly.pdbx_seq_one_letter_code
_entity_poly.pdbx_strand_id
1 'polypeptide(L)'
;MFLKAKITFYGSFAHTYKGHGTDVAIIAGILGMETYDSRIPYAYREAEKSNLEIEIEENFDPVQFPNTAKVELSGSLDSTSIIGVSVGGGTIQILKINGFECHITGENPAVLVFHYDVKGRIAAVTNVIAENEINVSHLEVSRQEKGKIALMIFQTDEPMPEEVLN
;
A
#
# COMPACT_ATOMS: atom_id res chain seq x y z
N MET A 1 14.70 -6.36 -0.63
CA MET A 1 14.61 -5.85 0.76
C MET A 1 14.73 -4.33 0.72
N PHE A 2 13.77 -3.62 1.30
CA PHE A 2 13.85 -2.16 1.38
C PHE A 2 14.89 -1.74 2.42
N LEU A 3 15.63 -0.68 2.11
CA LEU A 3 16.70 -0.13 2.95
C LEU A 3 16.30 1.21 3.57
N LYS A 4 15.34 1.89 2.96
CA LYS A 4 14.85 3.20 3.43
C LYS A 4 13.34 3.30 3.27
N ALA A 5 12.70 3.86 4.27
CA ALA A 5 11.30 4.26 4.27
C ALA A 5 11.20 5.75 4.57
N LYS A 6 10.69 6.53 3.61
CA LYS A 6 10.32 7.93 3.81
C LYS A 6 8.82 8.02 3.99
N ILE A 7 8.38 8.59 5.11
CA ILE A 7 6.98 8.76 5.47
C ILE A 7 6.70 10.25 5.53
N THR A 8 5.84 10.74 4.64
CA THR A 8 5.42 12.15 4.62
C THR A 8 3.99 12.24 5.13
N PHE A 9 3.78 13.02 6.18
CA PHE A 9 2.47 13.31 6.74
C PHE A 9 1.93 14.63 6.23
N TYR A 10 0.65 14.65 5.87
CA TYR A 10 -0.05 15.83 5.34
C TYR A 10 -1.23 16.22 6.23
N GLY A 11 -1.62 17.49 6.14
CA GLY A 11 -2.81 18.02 6.78
C GLY A 11 -2.81 17.82 8.29
N SER A 12 -3.86 17.24 8.85
CA SER A 12 -3.96 16.98 10.30
C SER A 12 -2.90 16.00 10.79
N PHE A 13 -2.55 14.99 9.99
CA PHE A 13 -1.51 14.03 10.36
C PHE A 13 -0.14 14.71 10.56
N ALA A 14 0.21 15.73 9.76
CA ALA A 14 1.46 16.47 9.92
C ALA A 14 1.61 17.09 11.33
N HIS A 15 0.49 17.41 11.99
CA HIS A 15 0.50 17.97 13.34
C HIS A 15 0.34 16.94 14.45
N THR A 16 -0.27 15.78 14.16
CA THR A 16 -0.80 14.89 15.21
C THR A 16 -0.17 13.49 15.23
N TYR A 17 0.60 13.11 14.21
CA TYR A 17 1.11 11.73 14.06
C TYR A 17 1.88 11.22 15.28
N LYS A 18 2.72 12.07 15.91
CA LYS A 18 3.48 11.70 17.13
C LYS A 18 2.58 11.38 18.30
N GLY A 19 1.55 12.23 18.53
CA GLY A 19 0.62 12.06 19.64
C GLY A 19 -0.28 10.85 19.52
N HIS A 20 -0.57 10.42 18.28
CA HIS A 20 -1.40 9.26 17.98
C HIS A 20 -0.60 7.99 17.66
N GLY A 21 0.73 8.09 17.57
CA GLY A 21 1.58 6.96 17.22
C GLY A 21 1.39 6.47 15.77
N THR A 22 0.94 7.35 14.86
CA THR A 22 0.69 7.00 13.47
C THR A 22 1.98 6.58 12.75
N ASP A 23 3.09 7.24 13.04
CA ASP A 23 4.43 6.88 12.57
C ASP A 23 4.84 5.49 13.04
N VAL A 24 4.67 5.21 14.32
CA VAL A 24 4.97 3.91 14.93
C VAL A 24 4.15 2.80 14.26
N ALA A 25 2.85 3.04 14.04
CA ALA A 25 1.96 2.08 13.39
C ALA A 25 2.34 1.81 11.92
N ILE A 26 2.69 2.85 11.16
CA ILE A 26 3.12 2.69 9.76
C ILE A 26 4.46 1.94 9.70
N ILE A 27 5.43 2.29 10.55
CA ILE A 27 6.72 1.57 10.60
C ILE A 27 6.51 0.11 10.96
N ALA A 28 5.66 -0.20 11.94
CA ALA A 28 5.32 -1.57 12.32
C ALA A 28 4.72 -2.35 11.14
N GLY A 29 3.80 -1.73 10.38
CA GLY A 29 3.24 -2.32 9.17
C GLY A 29 4.29 -2.57 8.08
N ILE A 30 5.23 -1.64 7.86
CA ILE A 30 6.36 -1.83 6.92
C ILE A 30 7.24 -3.02 7.33
N LEU A 31 7.39 -3.25 8.63
CA LEU A 31 8.12 -4.39 9.19
C LEU A 31 7.33 -5.71 9.20
N GLY A 32 6.09 -5.71 8.69
CA GLY A 32 5.23 -6.89 8.65
C GLY A 32 4.67 -7.32 10.01
N MET A 33 4.55 -6.38 10.95
CA MET A 33 3.95 -6.67 12.26
C MET A 33 2.42 -6.70 12.16
N GLU A 34 1.82 -7.73 12.73
CA GLU A 34 0.37 -7.80 12.89
C GLU A 34 -0.14 -6.79 13.93
N THR A 35 -1.40 -6.41 13.86
CA THR A 35 -2.00 -5.36 14.70
C THR A 35 -1.94 -5.65 16.21
N TYR A 36 -1.77 -6.89 16.60
CA TYR A 36 -1.62 -7.36 17.98
C TYR A 36 -0.17 -7.62 18.40
N ASP A 37 0.83 -7.28 17.56
CA ASP A 37 2.24 -7.53 17.86
C ASP A 37 2.72 -6.62 18.99
N SER A 38 3.23 -7.23 20.06
CA SER A 38 3.73 -6.51 21.23
C SER A 38 4.97 -5.64 20.96
N ARG A 39 5.61 -5.80 19.79
CA ARG A 39 6.77 -5.01 19.37
C ARG A 39 6.38 -3.67 18.73
N ILE A 40 5.10 -3.45 18.39
CA ILE A 40 4.63 -2.20 17.77
C ILE A 40 5.14 -0.93 18.49
N PRO A 41 5.07 -0.80 19.82
CA PRO A 41 5.59 0.37 20.53
C PRO A 41 7.09 0.62 20.32
N TYR A 42 7.82 -0.37 19.86
CA TYR A 42 9.26 -0.35 19.62
C TYR A 42 9.63 -0.35 18.14
N ALA A 43 8.70 -0.03 17.24
CA ALA A 43 8.85 -0.15 15.79
C ALA A 43 10.10 0.57 15.25
N TYR A 44 10.45 1.74 15.75
CA TYR A 44 11.70 2.42 15.38
C TYR A 44 12.95 1.60 15.70
N ARG A 45 13.00 1.00 16.88
CA ARG A 45 14.12 0.14 17.29
C ARG A 45 14.19 -1.14 16.45
N GLU A 46 13.04 -1.71 16.09
CA GLU A 46 12.99 -2.89 15.24
C GLU A 46 13.38 -2.55 13.79
N ALA A 47 13.05 -1.35 13.29
CA ALA A 47 13.53 -0.83 12.01
C ALA A 47 15.05 -0.71 11.98
N GLU A 48 15.64 -0.13 13.03
CA GLU A 48 17.11 -0.03 13.18
C GLU A 48 17.78 -1.40 13.17
N LYS A 49 17.25 -2.38 13.91
CA LYS A 49 17.76 -3.77 13.91
C LYS A 49 17.69 -4.43 12.53
N SER A 50 16.70 -4.05 11.72
CA SER A 50 16.50 -4.56 10.36
C SER A 50 17.29 -3.77 9.31
N ASN A 51 18.12 -2.81 9.71
CA ASN A 51 18.82 -1.85 8.84
C ASN A 51 17.88 -1.10 7.90
N LEU A 52 16.67 -0.79 8.34
CA LEU A 52 15.72 0.05 7.63
C LEU A 52 15.84 1.50 8.13
N GLU A 53 16.36 2.38 7.28
CA GLU A 53 16.41 3.82 7.55
C GLU A 53 15.00 4.41 7.52
N ILE A 54 14.61 5.14 8.56
CA ILE A 54 13.32 5.83 8.64
C ILE A 54 13.54 7.33 8.51
N GLU A 55 12.87 7.95 7.53
CA GLU A 55 12.80 9.40 7.36
C GLU A 55 11.36 9.85 7.52
N ILE A 56 11.11 10.82 8.42
CA ILE A 56 9.78 11.43 8.61
C ILE A 56 9.82 12.86 8.07
N GLU A 57 8.81 13.21 7.29
CA GLU A 57 8.60 14.57 6.76
C GLU A 57 7.20 15.05 7.11
N GLU A 58 7.11 16.32 7.53
CA GLU A 58 5.84 17.03 7.75
C GLU A 58 5.61 17.95 6.54
N ASN A 59 4.47 17.81 5.86
CA ASN A 59 4.11 18.63 4.72
C ASN A 59 2.76 19.31 4.98
N PHE A 60 2.73 20.61 4.87
CA PHE A 60 1.58 21.46 5.17
C PHE A 60 0.86 21.97 3.90
N ASP A 61 1.20 21.43 2.74
CA ASP A 61 0.47 21.71 1.51
C ASP A 61 -0.99 21.25 1.63
N PRO A 62 -1.94 21.97 1.01
CA PRO A 62 -3.32 21.57 1.01
C PRO A 62 -3.52 20.17 0.39
N VAL A 63 -4.28 19.32 1.07
CA VAL A 63 -4.65 17.98 0.62
C VAL A 63 -6.16 17.79 0.69
N GLN A 64 -6.68 16.91 -0.15
CA GLN A 64 -8.11 16.59 -0.17
C GLN A 64 -8.57 15.94 1.14
N PHE A 65 -7.74 15.06 1.72
CA PHE A 65 -8.02 14.36 2.97
C PHE A 65 -7.05 14.82 4.05
N PRO A 66 -7.53 15.34 5.19
CA PRO A 66 -6.65 15.90 6.21
C PRO A 66 -5.74 14.88 6.90
N ASN A 67 -6.12 13.61 6.87
CA ASN A 67 -5.35 12.51 7.49
C ASN A 67 -4.66 11.66 6.40
N THR A 68 -3.76 12.30 5.66
CA THR A 68 -3.02 11.66 4.55
C THR A 68 -1.59 11.34 4.98
N ALA A 69 -1.13 10.14 4.62
CA ALA A 69 0.26 9.73 4.70
C ALA A 69 0.73 9.22 3.32
N LYS A 70 1.93 9.62 2.91
CA LYS A 70 2.66 9.05 1.79
C LYS A 70 3.82 8.25 2.34
N VAL A 71 3.95 7.00 1.89
CA VAL A 71 5.05 6.10 2.24
C VAL A 71 5.83 5.79 0.97
N GLU A 72 7.13 6.08 0.98
CA GLU A 72 8.05 5.77 -0.10
C GLU A 72 9.10 4.79 0.42
N LEU A 73 9.10 3.60 -0.13
CA LEU A 73 10.07 2.54 0.22
C LEU A 73 11.09 2.43 -0.90
N SER A 74 12.36 2.39 -0.55
CA SER A 74 13.43 2.20 -1.52
C SER A 74 14.42 1.13 -1.06
N GLY A 75 14.83 0.29 -1.99
CA GLY A 75 15.86 -0.72 -1.84
C GLY A 75 16.93 -0.56 -2.91
N SER A 76 17.81 -1.56 -3.03
CA SER A 76 18.90 -1.54 -4.01
C SER A 76 18.42 -1.66 -5.46
N LEU A 77 17.29 -2.32 -5.69
CA LEU A 77 16.75 -2.61 -7.03
C LEU A 77 15.31 -2.13 -7.21
N ASP A 78 14.56 -1.97 -6.14
CA ASP A 78 13.13 -1.71 -6.16
C ASP A 78 12.77 -0.46 -5.35
N SER A 79 11.74 0.23 -5.81
CA SER A 79 11.09 1.30 -5.05
C SER A 79 9.60 1.20 -5.19
N THR A 80 8.87 1.61 -4.14
CA THR A 80 7.42 1.73 -4.19
C THR A 80 6.95 2.96 -3.45
N SER A 81 5.84 3.53 -3.90
CA SER A 81 5.22 4.71 -3.29
C SER A 81 3.74 4.44 -3.08
N ILE A 82 3.26 4.68 -1.86
CA ILE A 82 1.87 4.46 -1.46
C ILE A 82 1.33 5.75 -0.85
N ILE A 83 0.12 6.16 -1.24
CA ILE A 83 -0.61 7.23 -0.58
C ILE A 83 -1.86 6.62 0.05
N GLY A 84 -1.95 6.75 1.36
CA GLY A 84 -3.08 6.30 2.14
C GLY A 84 -3.69 7.42 2.97
N VAL A 85 -4.97 7.26 3.29
CA VAL A 85 -5.74 8.20 4.11
C VAL A 85 -6.47 7.45 5.21
N SER A 86 -6.67 8.13 6.35
CA SER A 86 -7.65 7.69 7.33
C SER A 86 -8.93 8.48 7.12
N VAL A 87 -10.03 7.77 6.92
CA VAL A 87 -11.36 8.35 6.71
C VAL A 87 -12.21 8.38 7.99
N GLY A 88 -11.61 7.99 9.12
CA GLY A 88 -12.26 7.95 10.42
C GLY A 88 -12.83 6.57 10.78
N GLY A 89 -13.23 6.39 12.05
CA GLY A 89 -13.82 5.14 12.52
C GLY A 89 -12.87 3.92 12.48
N GLY A 90 -11.56 4.12 12.42
CA GLY A 90 -10.58 3.04 12.25
C GLY A 90 -10.40 2.58 10.79
N THR A 91 -11.13 3.17 9.84
CA THR A 91 -11.05 2.81 8.42
C THR A 91 -9.95 3.59 7.72
N ILE A 92 -9.21 2.90 6.89
CA ILE A 92 -8.18 3.48 6.00
C ILE A 92 -8.58 3.26 4.54
N GLN A 93 -7.98 4.05 3.66
CA GLN A 93 -8.09 3.85 2.22
C GLN A 93 -6.74 4.15 1.56
N ILE A 94 -6.26 3.22 0.75
CA ILE A 94 -5.12 3.47 -0.14
C ILE A 94 -5.67 4.09 -1.43
N LEU A 95 -5.14 5.28 -1.77
CA LEU A 95 -5.60 6.07 -2.90
C LEU A 95 -4.68 5.98 -4.12
N LYS A 96 -3.37 5.72 -3.88
CA LYS A 96 -2.39 5.59 -4.97
C LYS A 96 -1.30 4.58 -4.61
N ILE A 97 -0.87 3.82 -5.61
CA ILE A 97 0.30 2.95 -5.56
C ILE A 97 1.14 3.21 -6.82
N ASN A 98 2.40 3.62 -6.64
CA ASN A 98 3.33 3.96 -7.73
C ASN A 98 2.72 4.95 -8.75
N GLY A 99 1.91 5.90 -8.26
CA GLY A 99 1.23 6.90 -9.07
C GLY A 99 -0.06 6.43 -9.76
N PHE A 100 -0.41 5.14 -9.68
CA PHE A 100 -1.70 4.62 -10.14
C PHE A 100 -2.77 4.89 -9.09
N GLU A 101 -3.90 5.44 -9.50
CA GLU A 101 -5.06 5.63 -8.63
C GLU A 101 -5.68 4.27 -8.30
N CYS A 102 -6.12 4.11 -7.06
CA CYS A 102 -6.73 2.88 -6.57
C CYS A 102 -7.61 3.13 -5.34
N HIS A 103 -8.44 2.11 -5.00
CA HIS A 103 -9.32 2.15 -3.83
C HIS A 103 -9.22 0.82 -3.06
N ILE A 104 -8.29 0.76 -2.10
CA ILE A 104 -8.08 -0.44 -1.27
C ILE A 104 -8.32 -0.06 0.19
N THR A 105 -9.28 -0.72 0.85
CA THR A 105 -9.63 -0.45 2.25
C THR A 105 -8.89 -1.35 3.25
N GLY A 106 -8.31 -2.45 2.77
CA GLY A 106 -7.68 -3.46 3.63
C GLY A 106 -8.67 -4.41 4.31
N GLU A 107 -9.96 -4.33 4.00
CA GLU A 107 -10.99 -5.26 4.51
C GLU A 107 -10.88 -6.63 3.85
N ASN A 108 -10.47 -6.66 2.59
CA ASN A 108 -10.28 -7.87 1.81
C ASN A 108 -8.84 -7.99 1.33
N PRO A 109 -8.33 -9.21 1.11
CA PRO A 109 -7.06 -9.42 0.44
C PRO A 109 -7.04 -8.74 -0.93
N ALA A 110 -5.92 -8.10 -1.26
CA ALA A 110 -5.78 -7.40 -2.54
C ALA A 110 -4.52 -7.88 -3.28
N VAL A 111 -4.68 -8.19 -4.57
CA VAL A 111 -3.58 -8.55 -5.47
C VAL A 111 -3.42 -7.47 -6.53
N LEU A 112 -2.19 -7.02 -6.70
CA LEU A 112 -1.82 -6.00 -7.67
C LEU A 112 -1.07 -6.64 -8.83
N VAL A 113 -1.59 -6.42 -10.05
CA VAL A 113 -0.99 -6.94 -11.28
C VAL A 113 -0.57 -5.78 -12.18
N PHE A 114 0.73 -5.52 -12.24
CA PHE A 114 1.30 -4.56 -13.18
C PHE A 114 1.49 -5.22 -14.54
N HIS A 115 0.96 -4.62 -15.60
CA HIS A 115 1.00 -5.17 -16.94
C HIS A 115 1.10 -4.09 -18.02
N TYR A 116 1.52 -4.47 -19.22
CA TYR A 116 1.41 -3.59 -20.39
C TYR A 116 -0.06 -3.42 -20.79
N ASP A 117 -0.49 -2.16 -21.05
CA ASP A 117 -1.85 -1.81 -21.46
C ASP A 117 -2.10 -2.22 -22.93
N VAL A 118 -2.30 -3.51 -23.14
CA VAL A 118 -2.62 -4.11 -24.44
C VAL A 118 -3.87 -4.98 -24.38
N LYS A 119 -4.52 -5.16 -25.52
CA LYS A 119 -5.76 -5.96 -25.63
C LYS A 119 -5.55 -7.37 -25.10
N GLY A 120 -6.56 -7.90 -24.39
CA GLY A 120 -6.60 -9.27 -23.91
C GLY A 120 -5.94 -9.48 -22.54
N ARG A 121 -5.23 -8.52 -21.97
CA ARG A 121 -4.56 -8.69 -20.67
C ARG A 121 -5.53 -8.94 -19.52
N ILE A 122 -6.62 -8.18 -19.46
CA ILE A 122 -7.65 -8.40 -18.44
C ILE A 122 -8.20 -9.83 -18.54
N ALA A 123 -8.58 -10.26 -19.74
CA ALA A 123 -9.09 -11.61 -19.96
C ALA A 123 -8.07 -12.70 -19.56
N ALA A 124 -6.79 -12.51 -19.90
CA ALA A 124 -5.75 -13.46 -19.53
C ALA A 124 -5.62 -13.62 -18.01
N VAL A 125 -5.59 -12.50 -17.27
CA VAL A 125 -5.48 -12.56 -15.80
C VAL A 125 -6.75 -13.10 -15.16
N THR A 126 -7.93 -12.67 -15.61
CA THR A 126 -9.20 -13.18 -15.05
C THR A 126 -9.43 -14.67 -15.35
N ASN A 127 -8.92 -15.19 -16.46
CA ASN A 127 -8.95 -16.62 -16.73
C ASN A 127 -8.12 -17.41 -15.71
N VAL A 128 -6.89 -16.95 -15.40
CA VAL A 128 -6.06 -17.59 -14.36
C VAL A 128 -6.79 -17.62 -13.01
N ILE A 129 -7.42 -16.52 -12.62
CA ILE A 129 -8.19 -16.42 -11.37
C ILE A 129 -9.36 -17.41 -11.39
N ALA A 130 -10.11 -17.47 -12.50
CA ALA A 130 -11.26 -18.37 -12.65
C ALA A 130 -10.86 -19.86 -12.67
N GLU A 131 -9.75 -20.21 -13.35
CA GLU A 131 -9.21 -21.59 -13.39
C GLU A 131 -8.76 -22.08 -12.01
N ASN A 132 -8.41 -21.16 -11.11
CA ASN A 132 -8.06 -21.46 -9.72
C ASN A 132 -9.24 -21.31 -8.73
N GLU A 133 -10.47 -21.18 -9.25
CA GLU A 133 -11.71 -21.12 -8.45
C GLU A 133 -11.74 -19.97 -7.42
N ILE A 134 -11.01 -18.86 -7.71
CA ILE A 134 -10.90 -17.71 -6.81
C ILE A 134 -12.06 -16.73 -7.08
N ASN A 135 -12.80 -16.39 -6.03
CA ASN A 135 -13.87 -15.41 -6.14
C ASN A 135 -13.33 -13.98 -5.99
N VAL A 136 -13.75 -13.10 -6.92
CA VAL A 136 -13.35 -11.69 -6.95
C VAL A 136 -14.51 -10.84 -6.47
N SER A 137 -14.31 -10.11 -5.37
CA SER A 137 -15.30 -9.18 -4.82
C SER A 137 -15.22 -7.80 -5.50
N HIS A 138 -14.03 -7.40 -5.95
CA HIS A 138 -13.82 -6.13 -6.65
C HIS A 138 -12.67 -6.23 -7.65
N LEU A 139 -12.84 -5.61 -8.82
CA LEU A 139 -11.80 -5.45 -9.83
C LEU A 139 -11.73 -3.99 -10.27
N GLU A 140 -10.55 -3.42 -10.15
CA GLU A 140 -10.26 -2.08 -10.64
C GLU A 140 -9.08 -2.13 -11.63
N VAL A 141 -9.12 -1.32 -12.68
CA VAL A 141 -8.01 -1.17 -13.64
C VAL A 141 -7.67 0.30 -13.77
N SER A 142 -6.45 0.64 -13.45
CA SER A 142 -5.91 2.00 -13.51
C SER A 142 -4.77 2.08 -14.51
N ARG A 143 -4.67 3.20 -15.24
CA ARG A 143 -3.56 3.49 -16.13
C ARG A 143 -3.21 4.96 -16.09
N GLN A 144 -1.92 5.27 -16.15
CA GLN A 144 -1.44 6.65 -16.24
C GLN A 144 -1.41 7.13 -17.69
N GLU A 145 -0.99 6.24 -18.61
CA GLU A 145 -0.85 6.55 -20.03
C GLU A 145 -1.24 5.34 -20.89
N LYS A 146 -2.02 5.58 -21.95
CA LYS A 146 -2.46 4.54 -22.88
C LYS A 146 -1.27 3.84 -23.54
N GLY A 147 -1.28 2.50 -23.52
CA GLY A 147 -0.26 1.66 -24.15
C GLY A 147 1.03 1.51 -23.35
N LYS A 148 1.11 2.08 -22.15
CA LYS A 148 2.22 1.91 -21.21
C LYS A 148 1.89 0.84 -20.17
N ILE A 149 2.32 1.04 -18.92
CA ILE A 149 1.96 0.15 -17.81
C ILE A 149 0.58 0.54 -17.29
N ALA A 150 -0.20 -0.48 -16.97
CA ALA A 150 -1.45 -0.38 -16.23
C ALA A 150 -1.37 -1.25 -14.97
N LEU A 151 -2.23 -0.95 -14.01
CA LEU A 151 -2.39 -1.70 -12.77
C LEU A 151 -3.81 -2.27 -12.72
N MET A 152 -3.92 -3.59 -12.58
CA MET A 152 -5.16 -4.25 -12.15
C MET A 152 -5.08 -4.53 -10.66
N ILE A 153 -6.18 -4.32 -9.95
CA ILE A 153 -6.33 -4.61 -8.54
C ILE A 153 -7.50 -5.56 -8.39
N PHE A 154 -7.24 -6.73 -7.87
CA PHE A 154 -8.26 -7.71 -7.53
C PHE A 154 -8.40 -7.75 -6.01
N GLN A 155 -9.59 -7.53 -5.49
CA GLN A 155 -9.93 -7.86 -4.11
C GLN A 155 -10.69 -9.18 -4.12
N THR A 156 -10.27 -10.11 -3.28
CA THR A 156 -10.78 -11.48 -3.25
C THR A 156 -11.35 -11.80 -1.88
N ASP A 157 -12.24 -12.78 -1.78
CA ASP A 157 -12.84 -13.18 -0.51
C ASP A 157 -11.80 -13.86 0.40
N GLU A 158 -10.82 -14.55 -0.21
CA GLU A 158 -9.73 -15.25 0.49
C GLU A 158 -8.37 -14.84 -0.09
N PRO A 159 -7.27 -14.97 0.68
CA PRO A 159 -5.92 -14.72 0.16
C PRO A 159 -5.62 -15.59 -1.08
N MET A 160 -5.03 -14.99 -2.10
CA MET A 160 -4.64 -15.70 -3.31
C MET A 160 -3.46 -16.65 -3.01
N PRO A 161 -3.53 -17.92 -3.43
CA PRO A 161 -2.43 -18.89 -3.24
C PRO A 161 -1.13 -18.42 -3.90
N GLU A 162 0.02 -18.68 -3.26
CA GLU A 162 1.34 -18.27 -3.79
C GLU A 162 1.63 -18.86 -5.18
N GLU A 163 1.13 -20.06 -5.46
CA GLU A 163 1.26 -20.73 -6.77
C GLU A 163 0.55 -19.99 -7.92
N VAL A 164 -0.45 -19.17 -7.60
CA VAL A 164 -1.17 -18.33 -8.57
C VAL A 164 -0.46 -16.98 -8.78
N LEU A 165 0.32 -16.55 -7.79
CA LEU A 165 1.05 -15.27 -7.82
C LEU A 165 2.39 -15.37 -8.57
N ASN A 166 2.91 -16.57 -8.81
CA ASN A 166 4.17 -16.86 -9.51
C ASN A 166 3.94 -17.34 -10.93
#